data_fe871a921c6cc21a7adbe1d1836cee64
#
_entry.id   fe871a921c6cc21a7adbe1d1836cee64
#
_cell.length_a   1.000
_cell.length_b   1.000
_cell.length_c   1.000
_cell.angle_alpha   90.00
_cell.angle_beta   90.00
_cell.angle_gamma   90.00
#
_symmetry.space_group_name_H-M   'P 1'
#
loop_
_entity.id
_entity.type
_entity.pdbx_description
1 polymer ?
#
loop_
_entity_poly.entity_id
_entity_poly.type
_entity_poly.pdbx_seq_one_letter_code
_entity_poly.pdbx_strand_id
1 'polypeptide(L)'
;HASINFTVKSPELWTAETPTMYQATFTLLDKAGKTLHVENQKFGFRTIETRESDGLYINGRRVMIKGVNRHSFRPESGRTLSKAKNIEDVLLIKSMNMNAVRLSHYPADPEFFEACDSLGLYVMDELSGWHGKHETINGQKLVKEMITRDVNHPCIIWWSNGNEKGWNTELDGEFHKYDPQKRPVLHPQGNFSGYETMHYRSYGESQNYMRLPEIFMPTEFLHGLYDGGHGAGLYDYWEMMRKHPRC
;
A
#
# COMPACT_ATOMS: atom_id res chain seq x y z
N HIS A 1 -24.22 -3.21 -17.87
CA HIS A 1 -22.76 -3.18 -17.85
C HIS A 1 -22.24 -3.26 -19.27
N ALA A 2 -21.28 -2.41 -19.61
CA ALA A 2 -20.54 -2.49 -20.87
C ALA A 2 -19.06 -2.73 -20.53
N SER A 3 -18.39 -3.59 -21.30
CA SER A 3 -16.96 -3.83 -21.20
C SER A 3 -16.27 -3.31 -22.45
N ILE A 4 -15.23 -2.54 -22.27
CA ILE A 4 -14.41 -2.01 -23.38
C ILE A 4 -13.00 -2.54 -23.16
N ASN A 5 -12.44 -3.23 -24.16
CA ASN A 5 -11.08 -3.73 -24.15
C ASN A 5 -10.23 -2.92 -25.14
N PHE A 6 -9.10 -2.46 -24.71
CA PHE A 6 -8.11 -1.81 -25.57
C PHE A 6 -6.69 -2.25 -25.16
N THR A 7 -5.76 -2.12 -26.10
CA THR A 7 -4.36 -2.46 -25.86
C THR A 7 -3.48 -1.23 -26.06
N VAL A 8 -2.66 -0.93 -25.09
CA VAL A 8 -1.60 0.08 -25.19
C VAL A 8 -0.29 -0.65 -25.51
N LYS A 9 0.31 -0.35 -26.66
CA LYS A 9 1.58 -0.97 -27.07
C LYS A 9 2.74 -0.27 -26.35
N SER A 10 3.62 -1.07 -25.70
CA SER A 10 4.82 -0.61 -25.02
C SER A 10 4.58 0.60 -24.10
N PRO A 11 3.67 0.50 -23.12
CA PRO A 11 3.40 1.61 -22.24
C PRO A 11 4.62 1.95 -21.39
N GLU A 12 4.79 3.21 -21.05
CA GLU A 12 5.69 3.62 -19.98
C GLU A 12 5.16 3.12 -18.65
N LEU A 13 6.03 2.48 -17.87
CA LEU A 13 5.62 1.80 -16.66
C LEU A 13 5.72 2.73 -15.45
N TRP A 14 4.75 2.64 -14.57
CA TRP A 14 4.71 3.37 -13.30
C TRP A 14 5.66 2.72 -12.29
N THR A 15 6.47 3.54 -11.61
CA THR A 15 7.23 3.17 -10.41
C THR A 15 7.23 4.36 -9.44
N ALA A 16 7.66 4.14 -8.19
CA ALA A 16 7.83 5.25 -7.25
C ALA A 16 8.92 6.27 -7.68
N GLU A 17 9.85 5.85 -8.54
CA GLU A 17 10.90 6.74 -9.08
C GLU A 17 10.47 7.43 -10.38
N THR A 18 9.63 6.78 -11.17
CA THR A 18 9.09 7.29 -12.44
C THR A 18 7.59 7.09 -12.47
N PRO A 19 6.81 7.98 -11.82
CA PRO A 19 5.39 7.79 -11.62
C PRO A 19 4.56 8.18 -12.86
N THR A 20 4.74 7.46 -13.97
CA THR A 20 4.02 7.71 -15.22
C THR A 20 2.55 7.37 -15.11
N MET A 21 1.69 8.36 -15.29
CA MET A 21 0.25 8.23 -15.22
C MET A 21 -0.40 8.39 -16.60
N TYR A 22 -1.44 7.60 -16.83
CA TYR A 22 -2.33 7.68 -17.99
C TYR A 22 -3.72 8.13 -17.55
N GLN A 23 -4.51 8.63 -18.49
CA GLN A 23 -5.90 8.96 -18.27
C GLN A 23 -6.76 8.31 -19.34
N ALA A 24 -7.82 7.62 -18.91
CA ALA A 24 -8.92 7.17 -19.77
C ALA A 24 -10.09 8.13 -19.59
N THR A 25 -10.65 8.60 -20.70
CA THR A 25 -11.87 9.40 -20.70
C THR A 25 -13.00 8.56 -21.29
N PHE A 26 -14.03 8.36 -20.49
CA PHE A 26 -15.25 7.64 -20.87
C PHE A 26 -16.36 8.63 -21.15
N THR A 27 -16.91 8.59 -22.37
CA THR A 27 -17.99 9.48 -22.78
C THR A 27 -19.24 8.66 -23.06
N LEU A 28 -20.30 8.92 -22.30
CA LEU A 28 -21.62 8.36 -22.57
C LEU A 28 -22.37 9.26 -23.53
N LEU A 29 -22.82 8.71 -24.67
CA LEU A 29 -23.58 9.41 -25.68
C LEU A 29 -25.02 8.89 -25.73
N ASP A 30 -25.96 9.76 -26.10
CA ASP A 30 -27.30 9.33 -26.49
C ASP A 30 -27.30 8.77 -27.93
N LYS A 31 -28.48 8.33 -28.39
CA LYS A 31 -28.66 7.78 -29.76
C LYS A 31 -28.37 8.81 -30.86
N ALA A 32 -28.46 10.09 -30.55
CA ALA A 32 -28.20 11.18 -31.50
C ALA A 32 -26.74 11.64 -31.47
N GLY A 33 -25.88 11.02 -30.64
CA GLY A 33 -24.47 11.36 -30.48
C GLY A 33 -24.20 12.53 -29.52
N LYS A 34 -25.22 13.00 -28.79
CA LYS A 34 -25.05 14.04 -27.79
C LYS A 34 -24.44 13.44 -26.51
N THR A 35 -23.43 14.11 -25.96
CA THR A 35 -22.80 13.73 -24.69
C THR A 35 -23.79 13.86 -23.53
N LEU A 36 -23.96 12.76 -22.79
CA LEU A 36 -24.77 12.66 -21.58
C LEU A 36 -23.93 12.74 -20.31
N HIS A 37 -22.74 12.12 -20.34
CA HIS A 37 -21.83 12.08 -19.18
C HIS A 37 -20.39 11.87 -19.66
N VAL A 38 -19.43 12.41 -18.89
CA VAL A 38 -18.00 12.21 -19.10
C VAL A 38 -17.38 11.82 -17.79
N GLU A 39 -16.63 10.73 -17.77
CA GLU A 39 -15.85 10.26 -16.61
C GLU A 39 -14.39 10.14 -17.00
N ASN A 40 -13.50 10.59 -16.10
CA ASN A 40 -12.06 10.52 -16.29
C ASN A 40 -11.43 9.63 -15.21
N GLN A 41 -10.75 8.58 -15.63
CA GLN A 41 -10.04 7.67 -14.74
C GLN A 41 -8.55 7.75 -14.99
N LYS A 42 -7.78 8.10 -13.95
CA LYS A 42 -6.32 8.00 -13.98
C LYS A 42 -5.88 6.58 -13.60
N PHE A 43 -4.82 6.11 -14.21
CA PHE A 43 -4.25 4.79 -13.93
C PHE A 43 -2.78 4.74 -14.36
N GLY A 44 -2.06 3.70 -13.94
CA GLY A 44 -0.67 3.45 -14.34
C GLY A 44 -0.46 1.99 -14.68
N PHE A 45 0.43 1.70 -15.62
CA PHE A 45 0.83 0.33 -15.96
C PHE A 45 2.01 -0.10 -15.10
N ARG A 46 1.87 -1.22 -14.42
CA ARG A 46 2.96 -1.88 -13.68
C ARG A 46 2.67 -3.35 -13.49
N THR A 47 3.70 -4.11 -13.21
CA THR A 47 3.58 -5.47 -12.69
C THR A 47 4.08 -5.52 -11.25
N ILE A 48 3.47 -6.38 -10.45
CA ILE A 48 3.84 -6.66 -9.06
C ILE A 48 4.07 -8.16 -8.94
N GLU A 49 5.21 -8.55 -8.42
CA GLU A 49 5.55 -9.95 -8.23
C GLU A 49 6.23 -10.13 -6.88
N THR A 50 5.67 -10.97 -6.03
CA THR A 50 6.33 -11.48 -4.83
C THR A 50 7.03 -12.77 -5.20
N ARG A 51 8.35 -12.78 -5.16
CA ARG A 51 9.15 -14.01 -5.36
C ARG A 51 9.49 -14.60 -4.02
N GLU A 52 8.92 -15.74 -3.74
CA GLU A 52 9.11 -16.45 -2.50
C GLU A 52 10.62 -16.65 -2.22
N SER A 53 11.03 -16.42 -0.98
CA SER A 53 12.42 -16.50 -0.52
C SER A 53 13.40 -15.58 -1.24
N ASP A 54 12.92 -14.55 -1.94
CA ASP A 54 13.76 -13.60 -2.67
C ASP A 54 13.35 -12.15 -2.36
N GLY A 55 12.20 -11.66 -2.87
CA GLY A 55 11.83 -10.28 -2.65
C GLY A 55 10.61 -9.82 -3.45
N LEU A 56 10.34 -8.53 -3.31
CA LEU A 56 9.34 -7.81 -4.11
C LEU A 56 9.97 -7.36 -5.43
N TYR A 57 9.24 -7.56 -6.52
CA TYR A 57 9.62 -7.09 -7.85
C TYR A 57 8.52 -6.20 -8.44
N ILE A 58 8.91 -5.03 -8.89
CA ILE A 58 8.05 -4.10 -9.63
C ILE A 58 8.63 -3.97 -11.04
N ASN A 59 7.81 -4.25 -12.05
CA ASN A 59 8.22 -4.25 -13.45
C ASN A 59 9.46 -5.13 -13.71
N GLY A 60 9.53 -6.29 -13.05
CA GLY A 60 10.62 -7.22 -13.16
C GLY A 60 11.92 -6.81 -12.47
N ARG A 61 11.95 -5.68 -11.75
CA ARG A 61 13.11 -5.23 -10.97
C ARG A 61 12.84 -5.37 -9.49
N ARG A 62 13.81 -5.92 -8.76
CA ARG A 62 13.75 -6.05 -7.31
C ARG A 62 13.73 -4.67 -6.66
N VAL A 63 12.82 -4.48 -5.71
CA VAL A 63 12.66 -3.22 -4.98
C VAL A 63 12.88 -3.47 -3.49
N MET A 64 13.72 -2.65 -2.88
CA MET A 64 13.85 -2.58 -1.43
C MET A 64 12.92 -1.49 -0.90
N ILE A 65 12.09 -1.85 0.05
CA ILE A 65 11.13 -0.93 0.66
C ILE A 65 11.80 -0.12 1.77
N LYS A 66 11.68 1.19 1.66
CA LYS A 66 12.05 2.18 2.68
C LYS A 66 10.79 2.95 3.02
N GLY A 67 10.07 2.50 4.03
CA GLY A 67 8.73 3.00 4.33
C GLY A 67 8.58 3.60 5.71
N VAL A 68 7.50 4.33 5.87
CA VAL A 68 7.02 4.87 7.14
C VAL A 68 5.56 4.49 7.34
N ASN A 69 5.11 4.48 8.60
CA ASN A 69 3.68 4.43 8.91
C ASN A 69 3.12 5.85 8.96
N ARG A 70 1.90 6.02 8.46
CA ARG A 70 1.22 7.31 8.47
C ARG A 70 -0.18 7.19 9.04
N HIS A 71 -0.50 8.06 9.99
CA HIS A 71 -1.86 8.37 10.38
C HIS A 71 -2.38 9.60 9.62
N SER A 72 -3.63 9.54 9.14
CA SER A 72 -4.34 10.72 8.64
C SER A 72 -4.78 11.57 9.83
N PHE A 73 -3.88 12.41 10.33
CA PHE A 73 -4.13 13.22 11.52
C PHE A 73 -3.28 14.50 11.53
N ARG A 74 -3.90 15.60 11.95
CA ARG A 74 -3.24 16.87 12.25
C ARG A 74 -3.81 17.45 13.55
N PRO A 75 -3.01 18.13 14.39
CA PRO A 75 -3.51 18.73 15.63
C PRO A 75 -4.65 19.72 15.40
N GLU A 76 -4.62 20.45 14.28
CA GLU A 76 -5.57 21.51 13.95
C GLU A 76 -6.92 21.01 13.43
N SER A 77 -6.95 19.82 12.81
CA SER A 77 -8.13 19.31 12.09
C SER A 77 -8.54 17.88 12.46
N GLY A 78 -7.80 17.24 13.36
CA GLY A 78 -8.01 15.84 13.69
C GLY A 78 -7.76 14.96 12.47
N ARG A 79 -8.71 14.07 12.17
CA ARG A 79 -8.60 13.10 11.06
C ARG A 79 -9.09 13.64 9.71
N THR A 80 -9.59 14.86 9.66
CA THR A 80 -10.02 15.51 8.42
C THR A 80 -8.86 16.28 7.81
N LEU A 81 -8.35 15.82 6.67
CA LEU A 81 -7.23 16.45 6.00
C LEU A 81 -7.66 17.09 4.68
N SER A 82 -7.05 18.21 4.36
CA SER A 82 -7.20 18.83 3.04
C SER A 82 -6.27 18.15 2.02
N LYS A 83 -6.59 18.29 0.74
CA LYS A 83 -5.74 17.85 -0.36
C LYS A 83 -4.30 18.39 -0.23
N ALA A 84 -4.16 19.66 0.16
CA ALA A 84 -2.84 20.28 0.35
C ALA A 84 -2.04 19.58 1.46
N LYS A 85 -2.67 19.17 2.56
CA LYS A 85 -2.02 18.43 3.64
C LYS A 85 -1.64 17.01 3.25
N ASN A 86 -2.46 16.34 2.45
CA ASN A 86 -2.13 15.03 1.89
C ASN A 86 -0.89 15.12 0.97
N ILE A 87 -0.81 16.14 0.11
CA ILE A 87 0.37 16.37 -0.75
C ILE A 87 1.62 16.71 0.08
N GLU A 88 1.48 17.54 1.12
CA GLU A 88 2.57 17.89 2.03
C GLU A 88 3.18 16.65 2.69
N ASP A 89 2.33 15.72 3.16
CA ASP A 89 2.78 14.46 3.76
C ASP A 89 3.59 13.60 2.76
N VAL A 90 3.11 13.47 1.52
CA VAL A 90 3.81 12.70 0.49
C VAL A 90 5.17 13.34 0.17
N LEU A 91 5.21 14.66 0.02
CA LEU A 91 6.47 15.39 -0.23
C LEU A 91 7.45 15.24 0.93
N LEU A 92 6.96 15.29 2.18
CA LEU A 92 7.79 15.08 3.37
C LEU A 92 8.38 13.67 3.38
N ILE A 93 7.58 12.64 3.14
CA ILE A 93 8.05 11.25 3.08
C ILE A 93 9.13 11.09 2.00
N LYS A 94 8.91 11.66 0.81
CA LYS A 94 9.91 11.61 -0.27
C LYS A 94 11.17 12.40 0.06
N SER A 95 11.07 13.53 0.77
CA SER A 95 12.24 14.33 1.17
C SER A 95 13.18 13.58 2.12
N MET A 96 12.66 12.59 2.85
CA MET A 96 13.45 11.67 3.67
C MET A 96 14.04 10.49 2.88
N ASN A 97 13.98 10.51 1.55
CA ASN A 97 14.41 9.41 0.68
C ASN A 97 13.67 8.08 0.96
N MET A 98 12.43 8.17 1.41
CA MET A 98 11.54 7.02 1.52
C MET A 98 10.80 6.78 0.22
N ASN A 99 10.45 5.51 -0.06
CA ASN A 99 9.74 5.12 -1.28
C ASN A 99 8.39 4.44 -1.00
N ALA A 100 8.02 4.26 0.27
CA ALA A 100 6.79 3.59 0.63
C ALA A 100 6.12 4.20 1.87
N VAL A 101 4.81 3.95 1.99
CA VAL A 101 4.01 4.31 3.15
C VAL A 101 2.99 3.22 3.45
N ARG A 102 2.84 2.89 4.72
CA ARG A 102 1.72 2.09 5.22
C ARG A 102 0.69 3.00 5.86
N LEU A 103 -0.57 2.78 5.53
CA LEU A 103 -1.70 3.54 6.08
C LEU A 103 -2.16 2.89 7.39
N SER A 104 -1.58 3.32 8.47
CA SER A 104 -1.93 2.84 9.80
C SER A 104 -3.08 3.65 10.40
N HIS A 105 -4.22 3.10 10.76
CA HIS A 105 -4.68 1.72 10.61
C HIS A 105 -6.06 1.75 9.94
N TYR A 106 -6.17 2.42 8.81
CA TYR A 106 -7.40 2.66 8.05
C TYR A 106 -7.08 3.28 6.69
N PRO A 107 -7.96 3.12 5.68
CA PRO A 107 -7.75 3.73 4.37
C PRO A 107 -7.63 5.25 4.44
N ALA A 108 -6.77 5.82 3.61
CA ALA A 108 -6.61 7.28 3.51
C ALA A 108 -7.71 7.92 2.63
N ASP A 109 -7.68 9.25 2.59
CA ASP A 109 -8.50 10.02 1.65
C ASP A 109 -8.06 9.76 0.21
N PRO A 110 -8.97 9.82 -0.78
CA PRO A 110 -8.61 9.62 -2.20
C PRO A 110 -7.49 10.55 -2.69
N GLU A 111 -7.45 11.79 -2.21
CA GLU A 111 -6.43 12.77 -2.56
C GLU A 111 -5.02 12.37 -2.11
N PHE A 112 -4.90 11.54 -1.07
CA PHE A 112 -3.61 10.99 -0.65
C PHE A 112 -3.10 9.97 -1.66
N PHE A 113 -3.95 9.07 -2.13
CA PHE A 113 -3.58 8.11 -3.18
C PHE A 113 -3.25 8.82 -4.50
N GLU A 114 -4.02 9.87 -4.90
CA GLU A 114 -3.70 10.68 -6.07
C GLU A 114 -2.31 11.33 -5.96
N ALA A 115 -1.94 11.79 -4.77
CA ALA A 115 -0.61 12.35 -4.51
C ALA A 115 0.48 11.26 -4.59
N CYS A 116 0.24 10.06 -4.01
CA CYS A 116 1.15 8.92 -4.11
C CYS A 116 1.32 8.44 -5.55
N ASP A 117 0.24 8.41 -6.34
CA ASP A 117 0.28 8.05 -7.76
C ASP A 117 1.14 9.02 -8.57
N SER A 118 0.99 10.31 -8.34
CA SER A 118 1.63 11.36 -9.16
C SER A 118 3.05 11.71 -8.71
N LEU A 119 3.33 11.61 -7.42
CA LEU A 119 4.65 11.92 -6.85
C LEU A 119 5.52 10.68 -6.65
N GLY A 120 4.92 9.49 -6.70
CA GLY A 120 5.60 8.20 -6.64
C GLY A 120 5.91 7.73 -5.22
N LEU A 121 4.96 7.06 -4.57
CA LEU A 121 5.17 6.25 -3.36
C LEU A 121 4.47 4.90 -3.52
N TYR A 122 5.10 3.83 -3.06
CA TYR A 122 4.42 2.55 -2.88
C TYR A 122 3.54 2.61 -1.64
N VAL A 123 2.34 2.07 -1.73
CA VAL A 123 1.35 2.15 -0.65
C VAL A 123 0.91 0.75 -0.22
N MET A 124 0.87 0.53 1.09
CA MET A 124 0.09 -0.53 1.71
C MET A 124 -1.19 0.09 2.24
N ASP A 125 -2.31 -0.19 1.57
CA ASP A 125 -3.64 0.26 2.00
C ASP A 125 -4.23 -0.73 3.00
N GLU A 126 -4.75 -0.24 4.11
CA GLU A 126 -5.12 -1.07 5.24
C GLU A 126 -6.60 -0.96 5.58
N LEU A 127 -7.27 -2.12 5.63
CA LEU A 127 -8.60 -2.24 6.20
C LEU A 127 -8.52 -1.93 7.70
N SER A 128 -9.41 -1.10 8.20
CA SER A 128 -9.46 -0.81 9.63
C SER A 128 -9.67 -2.10 10.45
N GLY A 129 -8.96 -2.19 11.57
CA GLY A 129 -9.02 -3.34 12.48
C GLY A 129 -7.76 -3.36 13.34
N TRP A 130 -7.92 -3.32 14.68
CA TRP A 130 -6.79 -3.32 15.60
C TRP A 130 -7.13 -4.07 16.87
N HIS A 131 -6.42 -5.18 17.12
CA HIS A 131 -6.67 -6.15 18.19
C HIS A 131 -8.03 -6.85 18.12
N GLY A 132 -9.02 -6.25 17.49
CA GLY A 132 -10.35 -6.79 17.27
C GLY A 132 -10.67 -6.86 15.78
N LYS A 133 -11.04 -8.05 15.31
CA LYS A 133 -11.41 -8.27 13.91
C LYS A 133 -12.86 -7.85 13.64
N HIS A 134 -13.13 -7.39 12.42
CA HIS A 134 -14.51 -7.21 11.95
C HIS A 134 -15.26 -8.54 11.91
N GLU A 135 -16.55 -8.51 12.22
CA GLU A 135 -17.43 -9.60 11.86
C GLU A 135 -17.42 -9.81 10.34
N THR A 136 -17.47 -11.06 9.90
CA THR A 136 -17.29 -11.43 8.49
C THR A 136 -18.23 -10.68 7.56
N ILE A 137 -19.54 -10.59 7.88
CA ILE A 137 -20.53 -9.91 7.02
C ILE A 137 -20.23 -8.41 6.89
N ASN A 138 -19.84 -7.74 7.96
CA ASN A 138 -19.49 -6.33 7.93
C ASN A 138 -18.13 -6.12 7.24
N GLY A 139 -17.16 -6.98 7.54
CA GLY A 139 -15.85 -6.97 6.92
C GLY A 139 -15.92 -7.13 5.40
N GLN A 140 -16.75 -8.03 4.89
CA GLN A 140 -16.98 -8.20 3.43
C GLN A 140 -17.45 -6.92 2.76
N LYS A 141 -18.33 -6.14 3.39
CA LYS A 141 -18.80 -4.86 2.87
C LYS A 141 -17.65 -3.84 2.83
N LEU A 142 -16.90 -3.74 3.94
CA LEU A 142 -15.79 -2.80 4.05
C LEU A 142 -14.66 -3.11 3.04
N VAL A 143 -14.30 -4.38 2.88
CA VAL A 143 -13.33 -4.82 1.86
C VAL A 143 -13.80 -4.43 0.46
N LYS A 144 -15.06 -4.73 0.14
CA LYS A 144 -15.65 -4.36 -1.16
C LYS A 144 -15.55 -2.86 -1.41
N GLU A 145 -15.95 -2.04 -0.44
CA GLU A 145 -15.96 -0.58 -0.56
C GLU A 145 -14.54 -0.04 -0.74
N MET A 146 -13.60 -0.46 0.09
CA MET A 146 -12.19 -0.07 0.02
C MET A 146 -11.58 -0.43 -1.34
N ILE A 147 -11.66 -1.71 -1.73
CA ILE A 147 -11.04 -2.15 -2.99
C ILE A 147 -11.71 -1.49 -4.20
N THR A 148 -13.04 -1.39 -4.22
CA THR A 148 -13.74 -0.76 -5.36
C THR A 148 -13.37 0.70 -5.52
N ARG A 149 -13.13 1.42 -4.43
CA ARG A 149 -12.68 2.81 -4.45
C ARG A 149 -11.24 2.92 -4.97
N ASP A 150 -10.34 2.05 -4.47
CA ASP A 150 -8.90 2.29 -4.55
C ASP A 150 -8.17 1.40 -5.58
N VAL A 151 -8.86 0.43 -6.20
CA VAL A 151 -8.25 -0.58 -7.08
C VAL A 151 -7.45 0.00 -8.26
N ASN A 152 -7.82 1.20 -8.75
CA ASN A 152 -7.18 1.82 -9.90
C ASN A 152 -5.90 2.62 -9.57
N HIS A 153 -5.58 2.80 -8.30
CA HIS A 153 -4.36 3.49 -7.89
C HIS A 153 -3.13 2.61 -8.13
N PRO A 154 -2.19 2.99 -9.03
CA PRO A 154 -0.99 2.21 -9.28
C PRO A 154 -0.03 2.21 -8.09
N CYS A 155 -0.10 3.18 -7.20
CA CYS A 155 0.73 3.26 -6.01
C CYS A 155 0.46 2.11 -5.01
N ILE A 156 -0.75 1.57 -4.97
CA ILE A 156 -1.09 0.48 -4.06
C ILE A 156 -0.45 -0.82 -4.53
N ILE A 157 0.43 -1.37 -3.70
CA ILE A 157 1.19 -2.60 -3.97
C ILE A 157 0.67 -3.76 -3.12
N TRP A 158 0.21 -3.46 -1.91
CA TRP A 158 -0.35 -4.44 -0.99
C TRP A 158 -1.68 -3.97 -0.42
N TRP A 159 -2.51 -4.93 -0.09
CA TRP A 159 -3.64 -4.76 0.81
C TRP A 159 -3.27 -5.29 2.19
N SER A 160 -3.77 -4.67 3.24
CA SER A 160 -3.63 -5.15 4.60
C SER A 160 -5.01 -5.43 5.21
N ASN A 161 -5.17 -6.60 5.81
CA ASN A 161 -6.44 -7.06 6.41
C ASN A 161 -6.56 -6.63 7.89
N GLY A 162 -6.05 -5.47 8.25
CA GLY A 162 -6.06 -4.95 9.62
C GLY A 162 -4.71 -5.05 10.33
N ASN A 163 -4.65 -4.62 11.59
CA ASN A 163 -3.44 -4.52 12.38
C ASN A 163 -3.46 -5.46 13.59
N GLU A 164 -2.29 -6.02 13.97
CA GLU A 164 -2.03 -6.69 15.26
C GLU A 164 -3.15 -7.64 15.73
N LYS A 165 -3.41 -8.69 14.94
CA LYS A 165 -4.49 -9.66 15.14
C LYS A 165 -5.90 -9.09 14.91
N GLY A 166 -6.03 -7.87 14.42
CA GLY A 166 -7.30 -7.31 13.95
C GLY A 166 -7.76 -7.85 12.60
N TRP A 167 -6.97 -8.69 11.94
CA TRP A 167 -7.35 -9.34 10.69
C TRP A 167 -8.38 -10.46 10.90
N ASN A 168 -9.34 -10.54 9.99
CA ASN A 168 -10.25 -11.66 9.89
C ASN A 168 -9.87 -12.51 8.67
N THR A 169 -9.31 -13.69 8.89
CA THR A 169 -8.82 -14.58 7.83
C THR A 169 -9.91 -15.04 6.85
N GLU A 170 -11.18 -15.00 7.26
CA GLU A 170 -12.31 -15.27 6.34
C GLU A 170 -12.47 -14.20 5.26
N LEU A 171 -11.84 -13.04 5.44
CA LEU A 171 -11.89 -11.94 4.48
C LEU A 171 -10.75 -11.98 3.44
N ASP A 172 -9.71 -12.80 3.62
CA ASP A 172 -8.54 -12.79 2.74
C ASP A 172 -8.92 -13.01 1.26
N GLY A 173 -9.85 -13.94 1.01
CA GLY A 173 -10.37 -14.18 -0.33
C GLY A 173 -11.27 -13.08 -0.90
N GLU A 174 -11.86 -12.24 -0.03
CA GLU A 174 -12.73 -11.13 -0.46
C GLU A 174 -11.94 -10.05 -1.19
N PHE A 175 -10.72 -9.73 -0.74
CA PHE A 175 -9.86 -8.76 -1.43
C PHE A 175 -9.69 -9.11 -2.90
N HIS A 176 -9.42 -10.37 -3.20
CA HIS A 176 -9.20 -10.84 -4.56
C HIS A 176 -10.47 -10.96 -5.41
N LYS A 177 -11.67 -10.86 -4.84
CA LYS A 177 -12.91 -10.78 -5.61
C LYS A 177 -13.05 -9.46 -6.35
N TYR A 178 -12.54 -8.38 -5.76
CA TYR A 178 -12.69 -7.02 -6.26
C TYR A 178 -11.38 -6.44 -6.84
N ASP A 179 -10.24 -7.07 -6.55
CA ASP A 179 -8.95 -6.71 -7.15
C ASP A 179 -8.59 -7.64 -8.30
N PRO A 180 -8.76 -7.21 -9.57
CA PRO A 180 -8.39 -8.01 -10.74
C PRO A 180 -6.88 -8.26 -10.85
N GLN A 181 -6.05 -7.46 -10.16
CA GLN A 181 -4.61 -7.60 -10.14
C GLN A 181 -4.12 -8.64 -9.14
N LYS A 182 -4.98 -9.10 -8.23
CA LYS A 182 -4.65 -10.10 -7.21
C LYS A 182 -3.43 -9.71 -6.35
N ARG A 183 -3.35 -8.42 -5.99
CA ARG A 183 -2.26 -7.92 -5.13
C ARG A 183 -2.18 -8.70 -3.82
N PRO A 184 -0.99 -8.85 -3.23
CA PRO A 184 -0.83 -9.56 -1.96
C PRO A 184 -1.66 -8.92 -0.85
N VAL A 185 -2.29 -9.76 -0.02
CA VAL A 185 -2.96 -9.37 1.22
C VAL A 185 -2.02 -9.68 2.37
N LEU A 186 -1.78 -8.75 3.27
CA LEU A 186 -0.87 -8.93 4.40
C LEU A 186 -1.62 -8.92 5.73
N HIS A 187 -1.00 -9.54 6.73
CA HIS A 187 -1.45 -9.56 8.12
C HIS A 187 -0.38 -8.92 9.01
N PRO A 188 -0.37 -7.58 9.17
CA PRO A 188 0.61 -6.88 10.01
C PRO A 188 0.76 -7.48 11.40
N GLN A 189 2.00 -7.69 11.85
CA GLN A 189 2.40 -8.50 12.99
C GLN A 189 2.20 -10.01 12.79
N GLY A 190 2.13 -10.48 11.55
CA GLY A 190 1.95 -11.90 11.24
C GLY A 190 2.81 -12.36 10.07
N ASN A 191 2.73 -13.66 9.81
CA ASN A 191 3.36 -14.32 8.67
C ASN A 191 2.25 -14.77 7.71
N PHE A 192 2.16 -14.14 6.54
CA PHE A 192 1.15 -14.44 5.54
C PHE A 192 1.57 -13.98 4.14
N SER A 193 1.08 -14.66 3.10
CA SER A 193 1.37 -14.34 1.68
C SER A 193 2.86 -14.24 1.32
N GLY A 194 3.72 -15.00 2.00
CA GLY A 194 5.16 -15.01 1.76
C GLY A 194 5.93 -13.87 2.44
N TYR A 195 5.27 -13.11 3.32
CA TYR A 195 5.87 -12.03 4.10
C TYR A 195 5.84 -12.32 5.60
N GLU A 196 6.94 -12.02 6.27
CA GLU A 196 7.04 -11.93 7.72
C GLU A 196 7.02 -10.46 8.12
N THR A 197 5.95 -10.03 8.81
CA THR A 197 5.66 -8.62 9.08
C THR A 197 5.69 -8.28 10.56
N MET A 198 6.41 -9.05 11.37
CA MET A 198 6.43 -8.94 12.82
C MET A 198 6.78 -7.52 13.32
N HIS A 199 6.08 -7.08 14.37
CA HIS A 199 6.25 -5.76 14.97
C HIS A 199 7.24 -5.76 16.14
N TYR A 200 7.99 -4.66 16.28
CA TYR A 200 8.78 -4.23 17.45
C TYR A 200 9.70 -5.31 18.01
N ARG A 201 10.37 -6.07 17.15
CA ARG A 201 11.36 -7.05 17.59
C ARG A 201 12.69 -6.38 17.90
N SER A 202 13.36 -6.91 18.92
CA SER A 202 14.73 -6.54 19.22
C SER A 202 15.64 -6.82 18.01
N TYR A 203 16.81 -6.20 17.98
CA TYR A 203 17.78 -6.39 16.91
C TYR A 203 18.15 -7.88 16.71
N GLY A 204 18.40 -8.61 17.81
CA GLY A 204 18.71 -10.05 17.72
C GLY A 204 17.55 -10.91 17.28
N GLU A 205 16.32 -10.62 17.72
CA GLU A 205 15.12 -11.33 17.23
C GLU A 205 14.90 -11.07 15.75
N SER A 206 15.06 -9.84 15.27
CA SER A 206 14.93 -9.49 13.86
C SER A 206 15.90 -10.30 12.99
N GLN A 207 17.15 -10.53 13.44
CA GLN A 207 18.09 -11.41 12.76
C GLN A 207 17.59 -12.85 12.64
N ASN A 208 16.84 -13.34 13.63
CA ASN A 208 16.27 -14.69 13.56
C ASN A 208 15.12 -14.77 12.56
N TYR A 209 14.24 -13.77 12.52
CA TYR A 209 13.15 -13.69 11.53
C TYR A 209 13.69 -13.62 10.09
N MET A 210 14.79 -12.91 9.86
CA MET A 210 15.44 -12.84 8.56
C MET A 210 16.01 -14.19 8.05
N ARG A 211 16.15 -15.19 8.92
CA ARG A 211 16.57 -16.56 8.52
C ARG A 211 15.43 -17.40 7.99
N LEU A 212 14.19 -17.01 8.22
CA LEU A 212 13.00 -17.68 7.71
C LEU A 212 12.92 -17.55 6.18
N PRO A 213 12.18 -18.42 5.49
CA PRO A 213 12.08 -18.38 4.03
C PRO A 213 11.28 -17.18 3.50
N GLU A 214 10.46 -16.57 4.34
CA GLU A 214 9.62 -15.42 3.97
C GLU A 214 10.46 -14.16 3.72
N ILE A 215 9.88 -13.21 2.99
CA ILE A 215 10.42 -11.86 2.87
C ILE A 215 10.23 -11.16 4.21
N PHE A 216 11.31 -10.75 4.85
CA PHE A 216 11.24 -10.01 6.10
C PHE A 216 10.93 -8.54 5.81
N MET A 217 9.72 -8.11 6.11
CA MET A 217 9.25 -6.74 5.92
C MET A 217 8.48 -6.30 7.18
N PRO A 218 9.18 -5.97 8.28
CA PRO A 218 8.51 -5.53 9.50
C PRO A 218 7.68 -4.28 9.19
N THR A 219 6.37 -4.38 9.40
CA THR A 219 5.45 -3.29 9.12
C THR A 219 5.43 -2.22 10.20
N GLU A 220 5.99 -2.54 11.38
CA GLU A 220 6.27 -1.58 12.43
C GLU A 220 7.56 -1.96 13.16
N PHE A 221 8.51 -1.03 13.21
CA PHE A 221 9.72 -1.16 14.02
C PHE A 221 10.20 0.23 14.46
N LEU A 222 11.00 0.30 15.53
CA LEU A 222 11.55 1.54 16.07
C LEU A 222 10.47 2.60 16.34
N HIS A 223 9.51 2.25 17.17
CA HIS A 223 8.50 3.21 17.60
C HIS A 223 9.13 4.25 18.53
N GLY A 224 9.05 5.52 18.16
CA GLY A 224 9.63 6.61 18.93
C GLY A 224 9.17 6.71 20.39
N LEU A 225 8.00 6.13 20.70
CA LEU A 225 7.53 6.00 22.08
C LEU A 225 8.44 5.15 22.96
N TYR A 226 9.11 4.14 22.40
CA TYR A 226 9.93 3.19 23.14
C TYR A 226 11.39 3.60 23.22
N ASP A 227 11.86 4.46 22.34
CA ASP A 227 13.25 4.97 22.32
C ASP A 227 13.38 6.44 22.75
N GLY A 228 12.31 7.00 23.34
CA GLY A 228 12.26 8.41 23.70
C GLY A 228 12.12 9.36 22.49
N GLY A 229 11.71 8.83 21.33
CA GLY A 229 11.52 9.61 20.11
C GLY A 229 12.79 9.95 19.35
N HIS A 230 13.92 9.33 19.70
CA HIS A 230 15.21 9.67 19.10
C HIS A 230 15.57 8.86 17.85
N GLY A 231 14.93 7.71 17.62
CA GLY A 231 15.22 6.83 16.49
C GLY A 231 16.65 6.27 16.47
N ALA A 232 17.27 6.16 17.64
CA ALA A 232 18.70 5.86 17.79
C ALA A 232 19.13 4.53 17.13
N GLY A 233 18.22 3.55 17.06
CA GLY A 233 18.51 2.25 16.45
C GLY A 233 18.30 2.19 14.94
N LEU A 234 17.79 3.24 14.29
CA LEU A 234 17.37 3.19 12.88
C LEU A 234 18.50 2.79 11.94
N TYR A 235 19.69 3.35 12.14
CA TYR A 235 20.85 3.04 11.32
C TYR A 235 21.25 1.57 11.42
N ASP A 236 21.32 1.02 12.63
CA ASP A 236 21.75 -0.36 12.85
C ASP A 236 20.75 -1.36 12.26
N TYR A 237 19.45 -1.14 12.48
CA TYR A 237 18.39 -1.97 11.86
C TYR A 237 18.43 -1.88 10.34
N TRP A 238 18.56 -0.66 9.79
CA TRP A 238 18.64 -0.46 8.36
C TRP A 238 19.87 -1.16 7.75
N GLU A 239 21.04 -0.99 8.34
CA GLU A 239 22.27 -1.65 7.88
C GLU A 239 22.18 -3.17 7.95
N MET A 240 21.50 -3.72 8.94
CA MET A 240 21.24 -5.14 9.04
C MET A 240 20.29 -5.61 7.92
N MET A 241 19.14 -4.94 7.77
CA MET A 241 18.12 -5.33 6.81
C MET A 241 18.60 -5.22 5.36
N ARG A 242 19.20 -4.08 4.97
CA ARG A 242 19.64 -3.85 3.59
C ARG A 242 20.71 -4.80 3.09
N LYS A 243 21.45 -5.44 3.99
CA LYS A 243 22.46 -6.45 3.66
C LYS A 243 21.86 -7.84 3.49
N HIS A 244 20.64 -8.02 3.89
CA HIS A 244 19.99 -9.32 3.82
C HIS A 244 19.23 -9.49 2.49
N PRO A 245 19.41 -10.61 1.78
CA PRO A 245 18.83 -10.79 0.43
C PRO A 245 17.31 -10.86 0.40
N ARG A 246 16.65 -11.07 1.55
CA ARG A 246 15.18 -11.21 1.64
C ARG A 246 14.50 -10.08 2.45
N CYS A 247 15.14 -8.95 2.60
CA CYS A 247 14.50 -7.74 3.13
C CYS A 247 14.12 -6.78 2.03
#